data_c7203725a8ccb27d4de15662589a5da6
#
_entry.id   c7203725a8ccb27d4de15662589a5da6
#
_cell.length_a   1.000
_cell.length_b   1.000
_cell.length_c   1.000
_cell.angle_alpha   90.00
_cell.angle_beta   90.00
_cell.angle_gamma   90.00
#
_symmetry.space_group_name_H-M   'P 1'
#
loop_
_entity.id
_entity.type
_entity.pdbx_description
1 polymer ?
#
loop_
_entity_poly.entity_id
_entity_poly.type
_entity_poly.pdbx_seq_one_letter_code
_entity_poly.pdbx_strand_id
1 'polypeptide(L)'
;FFLDASDASHGDMGQITSSDLIILISLSGESDELKNIIQYASRNKNIKLIGITSKKDSVLFKNSDVSYLMPSIKEAGPENIVPTSSTTAQLALGDAIAIACMRYKNFTKFDFKKIHPSGTLSVKLKTVADLMSTGKKLPFVNQNIKMEKALRIINDKKLGMLLVRKKNGDTVGI
;
A
#
# COMPACT_ATOMS: atom_id res chain seq x y z
N PHE A 1 -3.31 -11.10 -0.20
CA PHE A 1 -2.36 -11.73 0.74
C PHE A 1 -1.36 -12.61 -0.02
N PHE A 2 -0.27 -12.96 0.63
CA PHE A 2 0.69 -13.94 0.12
C PHE A 2 0.29 -15.33 0.60
N LEU A 3 0.36 -16.30 -0.31
CA LEU A 3 0.11 -17.71 -0.03
C LEU A 3 1.36 -18.49 -0.44
N ASP A 4 2.01 -19.14 0.52
CA ASP A 4 3.11 -20.05 0.22
C ASP A 4 2.56 -21.30 -0.47
N ALA A 5 3.20 -21.74 -1.56
CA ALA A 5 2.71 -22.84 -2.35
C ALA A 5 2.80 -24.20 -1.62
N SER A 6 3.79 -24.37 -0.76
CA SER A 6 3.91 -25.56 0.08
C SER A 6 2.81 -25.60 1.13
N ASP A 7 2.61 -24.49 1.84
CA ASP A 7 1.60 -24.39 2.90
C ASP A 7 0.17 -24.49 2.35
N ALA A 8 -0.03 -24.02 1.12
CA ALA A 8 -1.30 -24.18 0.41
C ALA A 8 -1.77 -25.64 0.37
N SER A 9 -0.84 -26.58 0.16
CA SER A 9 -1.14 -28.02 0.13
C SER A 9 -1.49 -28.60 1.51
N HIS A 10 -1.23 -27.88 2.58
CA HIS A 10 -1.44 -28.28 3.97
C HIS A 10 -2.63 -27.57 4.65
N GLY A 11 -3.48 -26.90 3.86
CA GLY A 11 -4.72 -26.32 4.36
C GLY A 11 -4.89 -24.82 4.10
N ASP A 12 -3.81 -24.09 3.78
CA ASP A 12 -3.87 -22.64 3.58
C ASP A 12 -4.67 -22.22 2.34
N MET A 13 -4.94 -23.15 1.41
CA MET A 13 -5.94 -22.92 0.36
C MET A 13 -7.34 -22.55 0.90
N GLY A 14 -7.64 -22.88 2.16
CA GLY A 14 -8.88 -22.47 2.84
C GLY A 14 -9.02 -20.95 3.02
N GLN A 15 -7.94 -20.18 2.85
CA GLN A 15 -7.97 -18.72 2.87
C GLN A 15 -8.49 -18.11 1.55
N ILE A 16 -8.51 -18.90 0.46
CA ILE A 16 -8.95 -18.46 -0.86
C ILE A 16 -10.47 -18.42 -0.89
N THR A 17 -11.03 -17.30 -1.30
CA THR A 17 -12.48 -17.10 -1.48
C THR A 17 -12.87 -17.12 -2.96
N SER A 18 -14.13 -17.33 -3.24
CA SER A 18 -14.66 -17.35 -4.62
C SER A 18 -14.57 -16.03 -5.37
N SER A 19 -14.23 -14.93 -4.68
CA SER A 19 -14.03 -13.60 -5.28
C SER A 19 -12.56 -13.24 -5.48
N ASP A 20 -11.64 -14.15 -5.16
CA ASP A 20 -10.23 -13.88 -5.25
C ASP A 20 -9.68 -14.09 -6.67
N LEU A 21 -8.62 -13.34 -6.95
CA LEU A 21 -7.75 -13.53 -8.10
C LEU A 21 -6.42 -14.09 -7.60
N ILE A 22 -6.04 -15.24 -8.14
CA ILE A 22 -4.76 -15.87 -7.81
C ILE A 22 -3.73 -15.49 -8.85
N ILE A 23 -2.55 -15.03 -8.40
CA ILE A 23 -1.39 -14.81 -9.26
C ILE A 23 -0.34 -15.85 -8.88
N LEU A 24 -0.01 -16.74 -9.82
CA LEU A 24 1.08 -17.71 -9.66
C LEU A 24 2.27 -17.31 -10.52
N ILE A 25 3.45 -17.33 -9.89
CA ILE A 25 4.71 -16.97 -10.55
C ILE A 25 5.66 -18.16 -10.46
N SER A 26 6.05 -18.70 -11.61
CA SER A 26 7.03 -19.77 -11.69
C SER A 26 7.79 -19.69 -13.02
N LEU A 27 9.11 -19.61 -12.95
CA LEU A 27 9.94 -19.50 -14.17
C LEU A 27 9.72 -20.68 -15.09
N SER A 28 9.71 -21.90 -14.57
CA SER A 28 9.43 -23.10 -15.34
C SER A 28 7.95 -23.31 -15.64
N GLY A 29 7.07 -22.84 -14.76
CA GLY A 29 5.64 -23.11 -14.79
C GLY A 29 5.26 -24.59 -14.54
N GLU A 30 6.23 -25.38 -14.02
CA GLU A 30 6.10 -26.84 -13.83
C GLU A 30 6.31 -27.26 -12.37
N SER A 31 6.44 -26.30 -11.44
CA SER A 31 6.68 -26.58 -10.01
C SER A 31 5.53 -27.42 -9.45
N ASP A 32 5.85 -28.53 -8.80
CA ASP A 32 4.87 -29.48 -8.28
C ASP A 32 3.94 -28.86 -7.23
N GLU A 33 4.46 -27.98 -6.42
CA GLU A 33 3.72 -27.24 -5.38
C GLU A 33 2.57 -26.40 -5.95
N LEU A 34 2.72 -25.93 -7.18
CA LEU A 34 1.69 -25.11 -7.85
C LEU A 34 0.54 -25.94 -8.43
N LYS A 35 0.76 -27.23 -8.70
CA LYS A 35 -0.24 -28.09 -9.35
C LYS A 35 -1.55 -28.17 -8.54
N ASN A 36 -1.43 -28.25 -7.23
CA ASN A 36 -2.60 -28.29 -6.32
C ASN A 36 -3.41 -26.99 -6.37
N ILE A 37 -2.74 -25.85 -6.41
CA ILE A 37 -3.39 -24.54 -6.49
C ILE A 37 -4.05 -24.36 -7.86
N ILE A 38 -3.38 -24.76 -8.94
CA ILE A 38 -3.92 -24.72 -10.30
C ILE A 38 -5.18 -25.61 -10.38
N GLN A 39 -5.13 -26.82 -9.84
CA GLN A 39 -6.28 -27.72 -9.81
C GLN A 39 -7.43 -27.18 -8.98
N TYR A 40 -7.13 -26.55 -7.84
CA TYR A 40 -8.14 -25.90 -6.99
C TYR A 40 -8.83 -24.76 -7.74
N ALA A 41 -8.05 -23.86 -8.38
CA ALA A 41 -8.60 -22.76 -9.18
C ALA A 41 -9.46 -23.28 -10.34
N SER A 42 -9.00 -24.31 -11.06
CA SER A 42 -9.74 -24.88 -12.22
C SER A 42 -11.09 -25.49 -11.84
N ARG A 43 -11.21 -26.03 -10.62
CA ARG A 43 -12.49 -26.58 -10.08
C ARG A 43 -13.44 -25.49 -9.60
N ASN A 44 -12.94 -24.31 -9.26
CA ASN A 44 -13.70 -23.19 -8.73
C ASN A 44 -13.77 -22.06 -9.77
N LYS A 45 -14.67 -22.16 -10.73
CA LYS A 45 -14.78 -21.25 -11.90
C LYS A 45 -14.87 -19.76 -11.58
N ASN A 46 -15.25 -19.40 -10.38
CA ASN A 46 -15.30 -17.99 -9.93
C ASN A 46 -13.93 -17.44 -9.57
N ILE A 47 -12.98 -18.30 -9.21
CA ILE A 47 -11.60 -17.92 -8.93
C ILE A 47 -10.88 -17.75 -10.26
N LYS A 48 -10.26 -16.59 -10.46
CA LYS A 48 -9.46 -16.31 -11.65
C LYS A 48 -7.99 -16.54 -11.38
N LEU A 49 -7.30 -17.15 -12.35
CA LEU A 49 -5.89 -17.49 -12.26
C LEU A 49 -5.09 -16.70 -13.30
N ILE A 50 -4.10 -15.94 -12.82
CA ILE A 50 -3.06 -15.34 -13.66
C ILE A 50 -1.78 -16.16 -13.48
N GLY A 51 -1.26 -16.71 -14.59
CA GLY A 51 0.00 -17.45 -14.61
C GLY A 51 1.12 -16.62 -15.22
N ILE A 52 2.22 -16.48 -14.50
CA ILE A 52 3.43 -15.78 -14.95
C ILE A 52 4.55 -16.81 -15.04
N THR A 53 5.04 -17.06 -16.26
CA THR A 53 6.08 -18.08 -16.52
C THR A 53 6.90 -17.71 -17.77
N SER A 54 8.08 -18.32 -17.95
CA SER A 54 8.87 -18.16 -19.17
C SER A 54 8.67 -19.29 -20.17
N LYS A 55 7.80 -20.29 -19.87
CA LYS A 55 7.54 -21.44 -20.75
C LYS A 55 6.09 -21.49 -21.21
N LYS A 56 5.87 -21.24 -22.49
CA LYS A 56 4.54 -21.24 -23.10
C LYS A 56 3.80 -22.59 -23.02
N ASP A 57 4.55 -23.70 -23.00
CA ASP A 57 3.96 -25.04 -22.95
C ASP A 57 3.78 -25.59 -21.53
N SER A 58 4.10 -24.82 -20.51
CA SER A 58 4.02 -25.25 -19.12
C SER A 58 2.58 -25.46 -18.64
N VAL A 59 2.45 -26.27 -17.58
CA VAL A 59 1.16 -26.54 -16.93
C VAL A 59 0.54 -25.21 -16.44
N LEU A 60 1.34 -24.33 -15.85
CA LEU A 60 0.84 -23.03 -15.38
C LEU A 60 0.29 -22.19 -16.53
N PHE A 61 1.02 -22.09 -17.65
CA PHE A 61 0.60 -21.26 -18.79
C PHE A 61 -0.72 -21.75 -19.40
N LYS A 62 -0.86 -23.07 -19.57
CA LYS A 62 -2.03 -23.71 -20.22
C LYS A 62 -3.30 -23.66 -19.37
N ASN A 63 -3.16 -23.61 -18.04
CA ASN A 63 -4.29 -23.68 -17.12
C ASN A 63 -4.66 -22.35 -16.47
N SER A 64 -4.06 -21.24 -16.91
CA SER A 64 -4.38 -19.91 -16.41
C SER A 64 -5.44 -19.23 -17.26
N ASP A 65 -6.35 -18.46 -16.63
CA ASP A 65 -7.32 -17.61 -17.36
C ASP A 65 -6.60 -16.48 -18.12
N VAL A 66 -5.54 -15.96 -17.52
CA VAL A 66 -4.64 -14.98 -18.14
C VAL A 66 -3.20 -15.46 -17.95
N SER A 67 -2.47 -15.58 -19.06
CA SER A 67 -1.09 -16.05 -19.04
C SER A 67 -0.14 -14.95 -19.50
N TYR A 68 0.87 -14.66 -18.70
CA TYR A 68 1.94 -13.74 -19.06
C TYR A 68 3.22 -14.52 -19.30
N LEU A 69 3.77 -14.40 -20.51
CA LEU A 69 5.01 -15.04 -20.90
C LEU A 69 6.17 -14.07 -20.63
N MET A 70 6.96 -14.37 -19.63
CA MET A 70 8.20 -13.64 -19.35
C MET A 70 9.24 -13.95 -20.46
N PRO A 71 10.08 -12.99 -20.82
CA PRO A 71 11.19 -13.25 -21.73
C PRO A 71 12.13 -14.31 -21.13
N SER A 72 12.80 -15.07 -22.00
CA SER A 72 13.90 -15.93 -21.59
C SER A 72 15.07 -15.06 -21.14
N ILE A 73 15.46 -15.18 -19.88
CA ILE A 73 16.50 -14.38 -19.26
C ILE A 73 17.62 -15.30 -18.83
N LYS A 74 18.86 -14.92 -19.19
CA LYS A 74 20.06 -15.63 -18.74
C LYS A 74 20.34 -15.26 -17.30
N GLU A 75 20.51 -16.27 -16.42
CA GLU A 75 20.86 -16.03 -15.02
C GLU A 75 22.28 -15.49 -14.88
N ALA A 76 22.48 -14.62 -13.91
CA ALA A 76 23.79 -14.10 -13.57
C ALA A 76 24.50 -15.09 -12.62
N GLY A 77 25.70 -15.45 -12.94
CA GLY A 77 26.48 -16.36 -12.10
C GLY A 77 27.04 -17.57 -12.87
N PRO A 78 27.84 -18.41 -12.21
CA PRO A 78 28.41 -19.57 -12.82
C PRO A 78 27.33 -20.48 -13.43
N GLU A 79 27.56 -20.91 -14.65
CA GLU A 79 26.71 -21.86 -15.39
C GLU A 79 25.23 -21.44 -15.58
N ASN A 80 24.87 -20.24 -15.17
CA ASN A 80 23.52 -19.68 -15.27
C ASN A 80 22.41 -20.54 -14.62
N ILE A 81 22.73 -21.17 -13.49
CA ILE A 81 21.83 -22.10 -12.79
C ILE A 81 21.05 -21.38 -11.68
N VAL A 82 21.73 -20.54 -10.92
CA VAL A 82 21.14 -19.92 -9.73
C VAL A 82 20.18 -18.78 -10.11
N PRO A 83 18.93 -18.83 -9.63
CA PRO A 83 17.96 -17.77 -9.87
C PRO A 83 18.46 -16.39 -9.39
N THR A 84 18.54 -15.43 -10.29
CA THR A 84 19.07 -14.07 -10.07
C THR A 84 18.37 -13.06 -10.97
N SER A 85 18.69 -13.06 -12.27
CA SER A 85 18.08 -12.15 -13.24
C SER A 85 16.59 -12.42 -13.39
N SER A 86 16.18 -13.69 -13.35
CA SER A 86 14.76 -14.07 -13.42
C SER A 86 13.97 -13.57 -12.23
N THR A 87 14.48 -13.71 -11.02
CA THR A 87 13.82 -13.20 -9.79
C THR A 87 13.75 -11.69 -9.76
N THR A 88 14.80 -11.00 -10.24
CA THR A 88 14.80 -9.55 -10.39
C THR A 88 13.73 -9.10 -11.41
N ALA A 89 13.61 -9.79 -12.53
CA ALA A 89 12.58 -9.49 -13.55
C ALA A 89 11.16 -9.74 -13.01
N GLN A 90 10.95 -10.80 -12.23
CA GLN A 90 9.68 -11.09 -11.57
C GLN A 90 9.30 -9.98 -10.59
N LEU A 91 10.24 -9.51 -9.78
CA LEU A 91 10.04 -8.38 -8.86
C LEU A 91 9.65 -7.11 -9.62
N ALA A 92 10.42 -6.77 -10.66
CA ALA A 92 10.13 -5.59 -11.48
C ALA A 92 8.75 -5.68 -12.17
N LEU A 93 8.34 -6.87 -12.62
CA LEU A 93 7.02 -7.09 -13.18
C LEU A 93 5.92 -6.89 -12.11
N GLY A 94 6.12 -7.42 -10.91
CA GLY A 94 5.21 -7.22 -9.78
C GLY A 94 4.99 -5.75 -9.47
N ASP A 95 6.08 -4.98 -9.39
CA ASP A 95 6.03 -3.53 -9.18
C ASP A 95 5.30 -2.82 -10.33
N ALA A 96 5.56 -3.21 -11.58
CA ALA A 96 4.88 -2.64 -12.75
C ALA A 96 3.36 -2.88 -12.70
N ILE A 97 2.93 -4.10 -12.35
CA ILE A 97 1.51 -4.45 -12.16
C ILE A 97 0.91 -3.62 -11.03
N ALA A 98 1.59 -3.50 -9.89
CA ALA A 98 1.12 -2.72 -8.76
C ALA A 98 0.93 -1.24 -9.15
N ILE A 99 1.88 -0.64 -9.83
CA ILE A 99 1.78 0.75 -10.33
C ILE A 99 0.66 0.91 -11.35
N ALA A 100 0.48 -0.05 -12.25
CA ALA A 100 -0.63 -0.04 -13.20
C ALA A 100 -1.99 -0.07 -12.48
N CYS A 101 -2.13 -0.94 -11.46
CA CYS A 101 -3.33 -0.99 -10.62
C CYS A 101 -3.57 0.31 -9.86
N MET A 102 -2.52 0.94 -9.31
CA MET A 102 -2.63 2.24 -8.64
C MET A 102 -3.13 3.32 -9.60
N ARG A 103 -2.60 3.36 -10.82
CA ARG A 103 -3.06 4.30 -11.86
C ARG A 103 -4.52 4.05 -12.24
N TYR A 104 -4.89 2.82 -12.48
CA TYR A 104 -6.26 2.44 -12.82
C TYR A 104 -7.27 2.83 -11.73
N LYS A 105 -6.88 2.67 -10.46
CA LYS A 105 -7.69 3.06 -9.29
C LYS A 105 -7.62 4.54 -8.94
N ASN A 106 -6.89 5.37 -9.70
CA ASN A 106 -6.62 6.77 -9.37
C ASN A 106 -6.09 6.96 -7.95
N PHE A 107 -5.23 6.03 -7.50
CA PHE A 107 -4.65 6.06 -6.17
C PHE A 107 -3.70 7.24 -6.01
N THR A 108 -4.00 8.10 -5.03
CA THR A 108 -3.31 9.37 -4.81
C THR A 108 -2.36 9.31 -3.61
N LYS A 109 -1.50 10.34 -3.50
CA LYS A 109 -0.68 10.56 -2.29
C LYS A 109 -1.52 10.70 -1.01
N PHE A 110 -2.75 11.16 -1.11
CA PHE A 110 -3.66 11.27 0.04
C PHE A 110 -4.21 9.91 0.47
N ASP A 111 -4.44 9.00 -0.48
CA ASP A 111 -4.82 7.62 -0.18
C ASP A 111 -3.66 6.88 0.46
N PHE A 112 -2.44 7.08 -0.05
CA PHE A 112 -1.23 6.57 0.58
C PHE A 112 -1.09 7.05 2.04
N LYS A 113 -1.33 8.35 2.31
CA LYS A 113 -1.31 8.90 3.67
C LYS A 113 -2.28 8.20 4.62
N LYS A 114 -3.48 7.83 4.15
CA LYS A 114 -4.48 7.13 4.98
C LYS A 114 -4.00 5.78 5.47
N ILE A 115 -3.31 5.03 4.62
CA ILE A 115 -2.82 3.68 4.93
C ILE A 115 -1.40 3.65 5.53
N HIS A 116 -0.69 4.79 5.52
CA HIS A 116 0.69 4.94 6.01
C HIS A 116 0.84 6.11 6.99
N PRO A 117 0.13 6.13 8.12
CA PRO A 117 0.03 7.31 8.98
C PRO A 117 1.35 7.71 9.64
N SER A 118 2.28 6.78 9.84
CA SER A 118 3.53 6.98 10.60
C SER A 118 4.77 7.21 9.75
N GLY A 119 4.68 7.14 8.42
CA GLY A 119 5.84 7.26 7.53
C GLY A 119 6.33 8.71 7.36
N THR A 120 7.61 8.89 7.07
CA THR A 120 8.22 10.21 6.78
C THR A 120 7.51 10.96 5.66
N LEU A 121 7.01 10.25 4.66
CA LEU A 121 6.21 10.82 3.57
C LEU A 121 4.88 11.37 4.09
N SER A 122 4.22 10.67 5.01
CA SER A 122 2.97 11.14 5.63
C SER A 122 3.16 12.43 6.43
N VAL A 123 4.31 12.58 7.08
CA VAL A 123 4.67 13.84 7.77
C VAL A 123 4.77 14.99 6.78
N LYS A 124 5.42 14.78 5.62
CA LYS A 124 5.54 15.79 4.55
C LYS A 124 4.21 16.16 3.90
N LEU A 125 3.21 15.28 3.97
CA LEU A 125 1.88 15.49 3.41
C LEU A 125 0.88 16.07 4.42
N LYS A 126 1.31 16.42 5.64
CA LYS A 126 0.47 17.10 6.61
C LYS A 126 0.11 18.49 6.12
N THR A 127 -1.15 18.82 6.25
CA THR A 127 -1.68 20.16 5.97
C THR A 127 -1.67 21.01 7.25
N VAL A 128 -1.89 22.31 7.10
CA VAL A 128 -2.11 23.19 8.25
C VAL A 128 -3.29 22.68 9.10
N ALA A 129 -4.35 22.19 8.48
CA ALA A 129 -5.51 21.62 9.18
C ALA A 129 -5.15 20.40 10.04
N ASP A 130 -4.16 19.59 9.63
CA ASP A 130 -3.70 18.43 10.41
C ASP A 130 -2.87 18.82 11.65
N LEU A 131 -2.29 20.03 11.66
CA LEU A 131 -1.34 20.46 12.68
C LEU A 131 -1.84 21.62 13.52
N MET A 132 -2.82 22.38 13.05
CA MET A 132 -3.31 23.57 13.74
C MET A 132 -3.96 23.22 15.06
N SER A 133 -3.74 24.07 16.05
CA SER A 133 -4.54 24.04 17.28
C SER A 133 -5.92 24.62 17.03
N THR A 134 -6.95 24.03 17.64
CA THR A 134 -8.35 24.43 17.47
C THR A 134 -9.10 24.52 18.79
N GLY A 135 -10.23 25.21 18.79
CA GLY A 135 -11.17 25.27 19.90
C GLY A 135 -10.55 25.79 21.20
N LYS A 136 -10.74 25.07 22.28
CA LYS A 136 -10.25 25.47 23.64
C LYS A 136 -8.74 25.54 23.77
N LYS A 137 -7.98 25.00 22.82
CA LYS A 137 -6.51 25.11 22.83
C LYS A 137 -6.04 26.49 22.39
N LEU A 138 -6.85 27.25 21.66
CA LEU A 138 -6.49 28.58 21.18
C LEU A 138 -6.60 29.62 22.30
N PRO A 139 -5.61 30.50 22.44
CA PRO A 139 -5.52 31.50 23.48
C PRO A 139 -6.32 32.78 23.11
N PHE A 140 -7.62 32.64 22.94
CA PHE A 140 -8.48 33.79 22.67
C PHE A 140 -8.67 34.67 23.88
N VAL A 141 -8.54 35.96 23.68
CA VAL A 141 -8.75 36.99 24.71
C VAL A 141 -9.55 38.18 24.13
N ASN A 142 -10.21 38.92 25.03
CA ASN A 142 -10.84 40.19 24.67
C ASN A 142 -9.80 41.30 24.65
N GLN A 143 -9.93 42.29 23.76
CA GLN A 143 -9.02 43.43 23.62
C GLN A 143 -8.83 44.25 24.91
N ASN A 144 -9.80 44.22 25.82
CA ASN A 144 -9.77 44.97 27.10
C ASN A 144 -9.26 44.16 28.29
N ILE A 145 -8.70 42.95 28.06
CA ILE A 145 -8.14 42.13 29.13
C ILE A 145 -6.92 42.83 29.74
N LYS A 146 -6.77 42.76 31.05
CA LYS A 146 -5.57 43.29 31.74
C LYS A 146 -4.34 42.42 31.37
N MET A 147 -3.19 43.08 31.16
CA MET A 147 -1.96 42.41 30.72
C MET A 147 -1.54 41.27 31.67
N GLU A 148 -1.71 41.40 32.97
CA GLU A 148 -1.43 40.33 33.94
C GLU A 148 -2.18 39.03 33.61
N LYS A 149 -3.48 39.13 33.29
CA LYS A 149 -4.29 37.95 32.89
C LYS A 149 -3.89 37.43 31.52
N ALA A 150 -3.54 38.32 30.59
CA ALA A 150 -3.05 37.95 29.26
C ALA A 150 -1.78 37.11 29.35
N LEU A 151 -0.80 37.53 30.16
CA LEU A 151 0.45 36.80 30.37
C LEU A 151 0.23 35.39 30.98
N ARG A 152 -0.71 35.26 31.91
CA ARG A 152 -1.06 33.95 32.48
C ARG A 152 -1.61 33.01 31.37
N ILE A 153 -2.49 33.51 30.49
CA ILE A 153 -3.05 32.71 29.41
C ILE A 153 -1.97 32.29 28.39
N ILE A 154 -1.02 33.16 28.06
CA ILE A 154 0.14 32.82 27.21
C ILE A 154 0.92 31.66 27.84
N ASN A 155 1.21 31.74 29.12
CA ASN A 155 1.97 30.74 29.86
C ASN A 155 1.20 29.40 29.91
N ASP A 156 -0.09 29.42 30.21
CA ASP A 156 -0.92 28.23 30.34
C ASP A 156 -1.11 27.51 29.00
N LYS A 157 -1.29 28.27 27.92
CA LYS A 157 -1.51 27.70 26.57
C LYS A 157 -0.24 27.32 25.86
N LYS A 158 0.92 27.81 26.28
CA LYS A 158 2.26 27.50 25.74
C LYS A 158 2.39 27.70 24.23
N LEU A 159 1.59 28.57 23.61
CA LEU A 159 1.64 28.88 22.19
C LEU A 159 2.43 30.16 21.88
N GLY A 160 2.94 30.86 22.88
CA GLY A 160 3.77 32.04 22.72
C GLY A 160 3.05 33.29 22.20
N MET A 161 1.72 33.22 22.01
CA MET A 161 0.92 34.33 21.48
C MET A 161 -0.47 34.36 22.08
N LEU A 162 -1.21 35.42 21.81
CA LEU A 162 -2.63 35.55 22.08
C LEU A 162 -3.36 35.89 20.80
N LEU A 163 -4.62 35.48 20.72
CA LEU A 163 -5.54 35.86 19.64
C LEU A 163 -6.59 36.80 20.21
N VAL A 164 -6.51 38.07 19.85
CA VAL A 164 -7.44 39.10 20.36
C VAL A 164 -8.72 39.04 19.53
N ARG A 165 -9.86 38.83 20.20
CA ARG A 165 -11.16 38.68 19.55
C ARG A 165 -12.18 39.68 20.09
N LYS A 166 -12.97 40.25 19.18
CA LYS A 166 -14.14 41.06 19.52
C LYS A 166 -15.32 40.20 20.00
N LYS A 167 -16.36 40.82 20.57
CA LYS A 167 -17.58 40.12 21.01
C LYS A 167 -18.32 39.40 19.89
N ASN A 168 -18.24 39.91 18.69
CA ASN A 168 -18.83 39.31 17.49
C ASN A 168 -18.04 38.10 16.94
N GLY A 169 -16.94 37.78 17.56
CA GLY A 169 -16.10 36.63 17.16
C GLY A 169 -14.94 36.95 16.22
N ASP A 170 -14.81 38.14 15.71
CA ASP A 170 -13.75 38.56 14.80
C ASP A 170 -12.41 38.63 15.51
N THR A 171 -11.36 38.04 14.93
CA THR A 171 -9.99 38.21 15.38
C THR A 171 -9.45 39.54 14.86
N VAL A 172 -8.98 40.41 15.77
CA VAL A 172 -8.54 41.78 15.44
C VAL A 172 -7.06 42.02 15.76
N GLY A 173 -6.38 41.04 16.30
CA GLY A 173 -4.95 41.14 16.60
C GLY A 173 -4.38 39.84 17.16
N ILE A 174 -3.06 39.81 17.22
CA ILE A 174 -2.25 38.72 17.81
C ILE A 174 -1.37 39.34 18.87
#